data_f7aaea60ce04c10e063489c37192360b
#
_entry.id   f7aaea60ce04c10e063489c37192360b
#
_cell.length_a   1.000
_cell.length_b   1.000
_cell.length_c   1.000
_cell.angle_alpha   90.00
_cell.angle_beta   90.00
_cell.angle_gamma   90.00
#
_symmetry.space_group_name_H-M   'P 1'
#
loop_
_entity.id
_entity.type
_entity.pdbx_description
1 polymer ?
#
loop_
_entity_poly.entity_id
_entity_poly.type
_entity_poly.pdbx_seq_one_letter_code
_entity_poly.pdbx_strand_id
1 'polypeptide(L)'
;MFPIEKIKEAKYISIDTETCDPNLKTHGPGGVRNDGHLAGISIATDNGVNDYYPIGHQTGNLNKEKVKDLMLEIFKSKKTLIFANALYDLEWLMTLDNKLKVDQNSWVYDIQIIEPLLDENNRKYSLNNLSQKYLREEKYEDQINMEVSNRFGKRAKVKENLWKLHPSYVKGYAMEDARLTLEVFKKQMARVKSDKIEDIVEFESKLIPLLLDTRLKGVRVAQDRAETLYIELKQKQELSQKILNKRASTDINVWANASIKRAYDKESIKYTYTDKGTPSFTQAWLEVQKDPISECILEIRKLDKIRNTFIKNMIMEKATKGRIHCQFHATGTVTGRFSASNPNLQQVPARDQELAPLIRDLFLPEEEEDWVCADYAQQEPRVLVHYASLKNIDSALTARDNYHQDENTDFHQMVADMAEIPRKQAKTINLGLFYGM
;
A
#
# COMPACT_ATOMS: atom_id res chain seq x y z
N MET A 1 -34.64 -3.50 19.92
CA MET A 1 -34.95 -3.49 18.47
C MET A 1 -33.98 -2.50 17.83
N PHE A 2 -33.29 -2.86 16.73
CA PHE A 2 -32.38 -1.95 16.07
C PHE A 2 -33.14 -0.79 15.41
N PRO A 3 -32.60 0.45 15.39
CA PRO A 3 -33.27 1.61 14.82
C PRO A 3 -33.15 1.63 13.27
N ILE A 4 -33.51 0.52 12.61
CA ILE A 4 -33.24 0.29 11.19
C ILE A 4 -33.93 1.32 10.29
N GLU A 5 -35.19 1.67 10.58
CA GLU A 5 -35.91 2.66 9.78
C GLU A 5 -35.24 4.04 9.89
N LYS A 6 -34.87 4.43 11.10
CA LYS A 6 -34.16 5.69 11.32
C LYS A 6 -32.80 5.73 10.58
N ILE A 7 -32.09 4.60 10.54
CA ILE A 7 -30.81 4.48 9.77
C ILE A 7 -31.09 4.60 8.28
N LYS A 8 -32.16 3.95 7.77
CA LYS A 8 -32.55 4.03 6.34
C LYS A 8 -33.00 5.43 5.92
N GLU A 9 -33.52 6.24 6.80
CA GLU A 9 -33.88 7.65 6.53
C GLU A 9 -32.66 8.57 6.46
N ALA A 10 -31.52 8.19 7.02
CA ALA A 10 -30.31 8.99 7.01
C ALA A 10 -29.77 9.18 5.58
N LYS A 11 -29.17 10.34 5.34
CA LYS A 11 -28.43 10.62 4.09
C LYS A 11 -27.02 10.05 4.16
N TYR A 12 -26.39 10.18 5.31
CA TYR A 12 -25.02 9.78 5.57
C TYR A 12 -24.96 8.77 6.70
N ILE A 13 -24.24 7.67 6.47
CA ILE A 13 -24.04 6.58 7.44
C ILE A 13 -22.54 6.36 7.57
N SER A 14 -21.98 6.73 8.71
CA SER A 14 -20.60 6.39 9.05
C SER A 14 -20.56 5.02 9.71
N ILE A 15 -19.60 4.22 9.30
CA ILE A 15 -19.39 2.85 9.81
C ILE A 15 -17.91 2.73 10.19
N ASP A 16 -17.67 2.12 11.34
CA ASP A 16 -16.33 1.78 11.80
C ASP A 16 -16.35 0.37 12.40
N THR A 17 -15.28 -0.40 12.29
CA THR A 17 -15.21 -1.78 12.75
C THR A 17 -14.16 -1.97 13.82
N GLU A 18 -14.55 -2.66 14.89
CA GLU A 18 -13.63 -3.15 15.90
C GLU A 18 -13.29 -4.62 15.64
N THR A 19 -12.02 -4.96 15.69
CA THR A 19 -11.53 -6.25 15.23
C THR A 19 -10.54 -6.90 16.19
N CYS A 20 -10.44 -8.21 16.13
CA CYS A 20 -9.26 -8.97 16.50
C CYS A 20 -8.47 -9.26 15.23
N ASP A 21 -7.36 -8.56 15.03
CA ASP A 21 -6.47 -8.74 13.87
C ASP A 21 -5.03 -8.94 14.35
N PRO A 22 -4.64 -10.17 14.73
CA PRO A 22 -3.38 -10.44 15.43
C PRO A 22 -2.15 -10.18 14.57
N ASN A 23 -2.26 -10.34 13.25
CA ASN A 23 -1.15 -10.22 12.31
C ASN A 23 -1.19 -8.92 11.47
N LEU A 24 -2.03 -7.95 11.83
CA LEU A 24 -2.20 -6.69 11.09
C LEU A 24 -0.87 -5.99 10.75
N LYS A 25 0.05 -5.90 11.70
CA LYS A 25 1.33 -5.19 11.51
C LYS A 25 2.29 -5.91 10.58
N THR A 26 2.24 -7.22 10.54
CA THR A 26 3.19 -8.06 9.80
C THR A 26 2.65 -8.47 8.44
N HIS A 27 1.33 -8.66 8.30
CA HIS A 27 0.69 -9.22 7.11
C HIS A 27 -0.39 -8.32 6.50
N GLY A 28 -0.64 -7.13 7.08
CA GLY A 28 -1.77 -6.28 6.69
C GLY A 28 -3.11 -6.81 7.20
N PRO A 29 -4.25 -6.26 6.74
CA PRO A 29 -5.58 -6.66 7.18
C PRO A 29 -5.83 -8.16 7.06
N GLY A 30 -6.49 -8.74 8.08
CA GLY A 30 -6.62 -10.18 8.26
C GLY A 30 -7.89 -10.81 7.69
N GLY A 31 -8.80 -10.03 7.13
CA GLY A 31 -10.06 -10.54 6.57
C GLY A 31 -9.85 -11.62 5.51
N VAL A 32 -8.96 -11.39 4.55
CA VAL A 32 -8.61 -12.38 3.49
C VAL A 32 -7.93 -13.63 4.04
N ARG A 33 -7.17 -13.52 5.14
CA ARG A 33 -6.47 -14.64 5.77
C ARG A 33 -7.38 -15.44 6.69
N ASN A 34 -8.48 -14.83 7.15
CA ASN A 34 -9.39 -15.40 8.12
C ASN A 34 -8.68 -15.83 9.43
N ASP A 35 -7.69 -15.03 9.87
CA ASP A 35 -6.89 -15.27 11.06
C ASP A 35 -7.26 -14.34 12.24
N GLY A 36 -8.42 -13.71 12.15
CA GLY A 36 -9.02 -12.85 13.15
C GLY A 36 -10.54 -12.86 13.07
N HIS A 37 -11.20 -11.83 13.61
CA HIS A 37 -12.65 -11.70 13.54
C HIS A 37 -13.12 -10.27 13.85
N LEU A 38 -14.34 -9.94 13.43
CA LEU A 38 -15.03 -8.73 13.83
C LEU A 38 -15.43 -8.83 15.31
N ALA A 39 -14.99 -7.89 16.13
CA ALA A 39 -15.45 -7.74 17.52
C ALA A 39 -16.78 -7.00 17.60
N GLY A 40 -16.95 -5.97 16.76
CA GLY A 40 -18.19 -5.22 16.67
C GLY A 40 -18.18 -4.19 15.55
N ILE A 41 -19.32 -3.53 15.36
CA ILE A 41 -19.53 -2.51 14.34
C ILE A 41 -20.16 -1.29 15.00
N SER A 42 -19.62 -0.10 14.80
CA SER A 42 -20.25 1.14 15.21
C SER A 42 -20.85 1.87 14.02
N ILE A 43 -21.98 2.54 14.24
CA ILE A 43 -22.72 3.27 13.22
C ILE A 43 -23.10 4.63 13.78
N ALA A 44 -22.77 5.70 13.04
CA ALA A 44 -23.27 7.04 13.28
C ALA A 44 -23.98 7.58 12.04
N THR A 45 -25.07 8.33 12.22
CA THR A 45 -25.88 8.86 11.12
C THR A 45 -26.13 10.35 11.31
N ASP A 46 -26.37 11.07 10.21
CA ASP A 46 -26.67 12.50 10.22
C ASP A 46 -28.02 12.85 10.84
N ASN A 47 -28.91 11.89 11.06
CA ASN A 47 -30.18 12.06 11.77
C ASN A 47 -30.15 11.57 13.23
N GLY A 48 -28.93 11.36 13.80
CA GLY A 48 -28.69 11.18 15.23
C GLY A 48 -28.81 9.75 15.76
N VAL A 49 -28.64 8.72 14.92
CA VAL A 49 -28.28 7.39 15.41
C VAL A 49 -26.79 7.36 15.69
N ASN A 50 -26.39 6.85 16.84
CA ASN A 50 -24.99 6.56 17.19
C ASN A 50 -25.00 5.39 18.16
N ASP A 51 -24.56 4.22 17.68
CA ASP A 51 -24.58 2.99 18.49
C ASP A 51 -23.48 2.01 18.09
N TYR A 52 -23.18 1.06 18.99
CA TYR A 52 -22.21 0.00 18.81
C TYR A 52 -22.88 -1.37 18.88
N TYR A 53 -22.57 -2.24 17.95
CA TYR A 53 -23.16 -3.58 17.77
C TYR A 53 -22.07 -4.66 17.97
N PRO A 54 -21.82 -5.11 19.21
CA PRO A 54 -20.83 -6.13 19.52
C PRO A 54 -21.26 -7.51 19.05
N ILE A 55 -20.37 -8.26 18.37
CA ILE A 55 -20.66 -9.60 17.84
C ILE A 55 -19.54 -10.63 18.05
N GLY A 56 -18.34 -10.18 18.47
CA GLY A 56 -17.18 -11.04 18.60
C GLY A 56 -16.31 -10.73 19.82
N HIS A 57 -16.85 -10.15 20.87
CA HIS A 57 -16.20 -10.05 22.17
C HIS A 57 -16.23 -11.39 22.89
N GLN A 58 -15.42 -11.55 23.94
CA GLN A 58 -15.47 -12.77 24.76
C GLN A 58 -16.82 -12.98 25.42
N THR A 59 -17.54 -11.91 25.77
CA THR A 59 -18.86 -11.93 26.40
C THR A 59 -19.66 -10.70 25.99
N GLY A 60 -20.99 -10.69 26.24
CA GLY A 60 -21.84 -9.52 26.08
C GLY A 60 -22.20 -9.19 24.64
N ASN A 61 -22.09 -10.16 23.72
CA ASN A 61 -22.41 -9.97 22.31
C ASN A 61 -23.91 -9.95 22.05
N LEU A 62 -24.27 -9.21 20.99
CA LEU A 62 -25.57 -9.30 20.36
C LEU A 62 -25.67 -10.56 19.47
N ASN A 63 -26.88 -10.88 19.02
CA ASN A 63 -27.07 -11.95 18.05
C ASN A 63 -26.42 -11.55 16.71
N LYS A 64 -25.41 -12.30 16.30
CA LYS A 64 -24.59 -12.03 15.10
C LYS A 64 -25.45 -11.99 13.84
N GLU A 65 -26.41 -12.90 13.68
CA GLU A 65 -27.30 -12.92 12.52
C GLU A 65 -28.17 -11.66 12.42
N LYS A 66 -28.71 -11.18 13.53
CA LYS A 66 -29.48 -9.92 13.54
C LYS A 66 -28.63 -8.71 13.18
N VAL A 67 -27.37 -8.67 13.62
CA VAL A 67 -26.45 -7.58 13.23
C VAL A 67 -26.06 -7.70 11.76
N LYS A 68 -25.85 -8.91 11.26
CA LYS A 68 -25.65 -9.16 9.83
C LYS A 68 -26.84 -8.68 8.99
N ASP A 69 -28.06 -9.01 9.39
CA ASP A 69 -29.29 -8.58 8.69
C ASP A 69 -29.38 -7.03 8.67
N LEU A 70 -29.07 -6.37 9.80
CA LEU A 70 -29.00 -4.91 9.87
C LEU A 70 -28.01 -4.36 8.83
N MET A 71 -26.81 -4.91 8.76
CA MET A 71 -25.79 -4.47 7.80
C MET A 71 -26.23 -4.71 6.35
N LEU A 72 -26.81 -5.87 6.05
CA LEU A 72 -27.35 -6.16 4.71
C LEU A 72 -28.43 -5.16 4.29
N GLU A 73 -29.30 -4.75 5.22
CA GLU A 73 -30.31 -3.75 4.93
C GLU A 73 -29.70 -2.34 4.71
N ILE A 74 -28.64 -1.98 5.45
CA ILE A 74 -27.91 -0.72 5.24
C ILE A 74 -27.28 -0.71 3.84
N PHE A 75 -26.56 -1.75 3.47
CA PHE A 75 -25.91 -1.84 2.15
C PHE A 75 -26.92 -1.86 0.99
N LYS A 76 -28.06 -2.53 1.15
CA LYS A 76 -29.16 -2.50 0.16
C LYS A 76 -29.80 -1.11 0.01
N SER A 77 -29.74 -0.28 1.03
CA SER A 77 -30.40 1.03 1.02
C SER A 77 -29.75 2.04 0.05
N LYS A 78 -28.56 1.72 -0.49
CA LYS A 78 -27.76 2.55 -1.40
C LYS A 78 -27.52 3.99 -0.88
N LYS A 79 -27.37 4.11 0.42
CA LYS A 79 -27.01 5.38 1.08
C LYS A 79 -25.52 5.65 0.96
N THR A 80 -25.15 6.88 1.24
CA THR A 80 -23.74 7.26 1.30
C THR A 80 -23.11 6.68 2.55
N LEU A 81 -22.13 5.79 2.38
CA LEU A 81 -21.35 5.16 3.43
C LEU A 81 -20.03 5.92 3.62
N ILE A 82 -19.65 6.16 4.85
CA ILE A 82 -18.48 6.96 5.22
C ILE A 82 -17.59 6.17 6.16
N PHE A 83 -16.30 6.18 5.91
CA PHE A 83 -15.30 5.42 6.64
C PHE A 83 -14.08 6.28 6.98
N ALA A 84 -13.31 5.80 7.94
CA ALA A 84 -11.92 6.22 8.20
C ALA A 84 -10.99 5.03 7.94
N ASN A 85 -10.52 4.83 6.72
CA ASN A 85 -9.83 3.66 6.17
C ASN A 85 -10.77 2.57 5.64
N ALA A 86 -11.62 2.96 4.68
CA ALA A 86 -12.69 2.14 4.11
C ALA A 86 -12.29 0.72 3.69
N LEU A 87 -11.09 0.55 3.10
CA LEU A 87 -10.62 -0.75 2.64
C LEU A 87 -10.47 -1.76 3.78
N TYR A 88 -10.07 -1.30 4.97
CA TYR A 88 -9.96 -2.14 6.16
C TYR A 88 -11.34 -2.59 6.64
N ASP A 89 -12.25 -1.65 6.84
CA ASP A 89 -13.58 -1.93 7.37
C ASP A 89 -14.40 -2.80 6.44
N LEU A 90 -14.37 -2.48 5.14
CA LEU A 90 -15.09 -3.25 4.11
C LEU A 90 -14.56 -4.69 3.99
N GLU A 91 -13.23 -4.90 4.07
CA GLU A 91 -12.65 -6.25 4.07
C GLU A 91 -13.19 -7.08 5.25
N TRP A 92 -13.24 -6.49 6.45
CA TRP A 92 -13.76 -7.18 7.64
C TRP A 92 -15.29 -7.37 7.60
N LEU A 93 -16.05 -6.40 7.11
CA LEU A 93 -17.50 -6.54 6.94
C LEU A 93 -17.86 -7.70 6.00
N MET A 94 -17.08 -7.90 4.93
CA MET A 94 -17.29 -9.02 4.02
C MET A 94 -17.01 -10.40 4.65
N THR A 95 -16.28 -10.47 5.77
CA THR A 95 -16.17 -11.73 6.54
C THR A 95 -17.46 -12.10 7.26
N LEU A 96 -18.35 -11.13 7.48
CA LEU A 96 -19.66 -11.37 8.06
C LEU A 96 -20.64 -11.92 7.03
N ASP A 97 -20.67 -11.32 5.84
CA ASP A 97 -21.40 -11.80 4.67
C ASP A 97 -20.80 -11.21 3.39
N ASN A 98 -20.56 -12.03 2.38
CA ASN A 98 -19.99 -11.58 1.09
C ASN A 98 -20.92 -10.65 0.29
N LYS A 99 -22.20 -10.55 0.67
CA LYS A 99 -23.16 -9.59 0.10
C LYS A 99 -22.96 -8.18 0.64
N LEU A 100 -22.15 -7.98 1.70
CA LEU A 100 -21.72 -6.68 2.18
C LEU A 100 -20.59 -6.11 1.30
N LYS A 101 -20.78 -6.23 -0.01
CA LYS A 101 -19.89 -5.76 -1.04
C LYS A 101 -20.36 -4.41 -1.56
N VAL A 102 -19.42 -3.51 -1.77
CA VAL A 102 -19.62 -2.24 -2.48
C VAL A 102 -19.24 -2.42 -3.95
N ASP A 103 -19.93 -1.73 -4.84
CA ASP A 103 -19.66 -1.70 -6.27
C ASP A 103 -19.43 -0.26 -6.75
N GLN A 104 -19.21 -0.07 -8.04
CA GLN A 104 -18.97 1.25 -8.63
C GLN A 104 -20.20 2.20 -8.55
N ASN A 105 -21.38 1.68 -8.24
CA ASN A 105 -22.59 2.46 -8.04
C ASN A 105 -22.84 2.78 -6.56
N SER A 106 -22.00 2.26 -5.67
CA SER A 106 -22.06 2.52 -4.24
C SER A 106 -21.41 3.87 -3.93
N TRP A 107 -22.08 4.69 -3.13
CA TRP A 107 -21.50 5.95 -2.63
C TRP A 107 -20.70 5.66 -1.36
N VAL A 108 -19.40 5.42 -1.54
CA VAL A 108 -18.48 5.16 -0.44
C VAL A 108 -17.43 6.25 -0.40
N TYR A 109 -17.28 6.90 0.76
CA TYR A 109 -16.25 7.91 0.98
C TYR A 109 -15.34 7.50 2.13
N ASP A 110 -14.07 7.86 1.99
CA ASP A 110 -13.07 7.69 3.03
C ASP A 110 -12.45 9.04 3.36
N ILE A 111 -12.55 9.46 4.62
CA ILE A 111 -12.00 10.74 5.08
C ILE A 111 -10.47 10.81 4.94
N GLN A 112 -9.79 9.66 4.91
CA GLN A 112 -8.35 9.56 4.72
C GLN A 112 -7.94 9.68 3.24
N ILE A 113 -8.86 9.39 2.31
CA ILE A 113 -8.67 9.62 0.86
C ILE A 113 -8.99 11.07 0.52
N ILE A 114 -10.01 11.66 1.12
CA ILE A 114 -10.40 13.06 0.86
C ILE A 114 -9.32 14.04 1.34
N GLU A 115 -8.68 13.76 2.47
CA GLU A 115 -7.74 14.70 3.09
C GLU A 115 -6.57 15.12 2.18
N PRO A 116 -5.82 14.20 1.54
CA PRO A 116 -4.73 14.56 0.64
C PRO A 116 -5.18 15.32 -0.63
N LEU A 117 -6.45 15.21 -1.02
CA LEU A 117 -7.00 15.98 -2.14
C LEU A 117 -7.25 17.44 -1.72
N LEU A 118 -7.51 17.68 -0.44
CA LEU A 118 -7.66 19.01 0.15
C LEU A 118 -6.33 19.65 0.57
N ASP A 119 -5.33 18.82 0.89
CA ASP A 119 -4.02 19.27 1.38
C ASP A 119 -2.99 18.16 1.16
N GLU A 120 -2.32 18.18 0.00
CA GLU A 120 -1.33 17.18 -0.41
C GLU A 120 -0.07 17.18 0.48
N ASN A 121 0.14 18.24 1.26
CA ASN A 121 1.26 18.34 2.19
C ASN A 121 0.94 17.73 3.56
N ASN A 122 -0.34 17.52 3.88
CA ASN A 122 -0.73 16.83 5.11
C ASN A 122 -0.38 15.34 4.99
N ARG A 123 0.46 14.84 5.92
CA ARG A 123 0.87 13.44 6.03
C ARG A 123 0.23 12.72 7.22
N LYS A 124 -0.67 13.38 7.93
CA LYS A 124 -1.27 12.90 9.18
C LYS A 124 -2.78 12.76 9.00
N TYR A 125 -3.21 11.63 8.42
CA TYR A 125 -4.64 11.38 8.13
C TYR A 125 -5.32 10.44 9.14
N SER A 126 -4.68 10.07 10.26
CA SER A 126 -5.40 9.28 11.27
C SER A 126 -6.65 10.02 11.74
N LEU A 127 -7.69 9.29 12.11
CA LEU A 127 -8.93 9.88 12.59
C LEU A 127 -8.68 10.90 13.71
N ASN A 128 -7.78 10.60 14.66
CA ASN A 128 -7.42 11.56 15.72
C ASN A 128 -6.81 12.87 15.17
N ASN A 129 -5.91 12.79 14.16
CA ASN A 129 -5.34 13.99 13.57
C ASN A 129 -6.38 14.81 12.78
N LEU A 130 -7.30 14.12 12.09
CA LEU A 130 -8.36 14.78 11.34
C LEU A 130 -9.41 15.40 12.26
N SER A 131 -9.79 14.75 13.36
CA SER A 131 -10.70 15.31 14.36
C SER A 131 -10.10 16.55 15.05
N GLN A 132 -8.82 16.52 15.38
CA GLN A 132 -8.13 17.72 15.88
C GLN A 132 -8.12 18.87 14.86
N LYS A 133 -7.82 18.57 13.59
CA LYS A 133 -7.75 19.57 12.50
C LYS A 133 -9.11 20.22 12.24
N TYR A 134 -10.18 19.43 12.11
CA TYR A 134 -11.48 19.89 11.65
C TYR A 134 -12.46 20.22 12.77
N LEU A 135 -12.38 19.53 13.89
CA LEU A 135 -13.35 19.63 14.98
C LEU A 135 -12.74 20.25 16.24
N ARG A 136 -11.42 20.28 16.37
CA ARG A 136 -10.67 20.62 17.60
C ARG A 136 -10.99 19.66 18.74
N GLU A 137 -11.31 18.41 18.40
CA GLU A 137 -11.59 17.34 19.34
C GLU A 137 -10.49 16.29 19.26
N GLU A 138 -10.12 15.71 20.40
CA GLU A 138 -9.25 14.55 20.50
C GLU A 138 -10.09 13.30 20.74
N LYS A 139 -9.63 12.15 20.20
CA LYS A 139 -10.26 10.86 20.53
C LYS A 139 -10.13 10.60 22.03
N TYR A 140 -11.24 10.28 22.65
CA TYR A 140 -11.26 9.93 24.05
C TYR A 140 -10.88 8.46 24.26
N GLU A 141 -9.58 8.20 24.35
CA GLU A 141 -9.02 6.86 24.51
C GLU A 141 -8.60 6.54 25.96
N ASP A 142 -8.62 7.50 26.89
CA ASP A 142 -8.07 7.33 28.22
C ASP A 142 -8.74 6.20 29.00
N GLN A 143 -10.08 6.15 28.94
CA GLN A 143 -10.85 5.14 29.66
C GLN A 143 -10.53 3.71 29.17
N ILE A 144 -10.49 3.49 27.85
CA ILE A 144 -10.19 2.18 27.29
C ILE A 144 -8.73 1.81 27.47
N ASN A 145 -7.80 2.75 27.37
CA ASN A 145 -6.38 2.58 27.66
C ASN A 145 -6.16 2.16 29.11
N MET A 146 -6.83 2.82 30.05
CA MET A 146 -6.76 2.49 31.48
C MET A 146 -7.31 1.08 31.74
N GLU A 147 -8.45 0.73 31.16
CA GLU A 147 -9.07 -0.59 31.34
C GLU A 147 -8.20 -1.72 30.79
N VAL A 148 -7.63 -1.53 29.58
CA VAL A 148 -6.69 -2.47 28.96
C VAL A 148 -5.42 -2.59 29.81
N SER A 149 -4.87 -1.48 30.29
CA SER A 149 -3.67 -1.46 31.15
C SER A 149 -3.89 -2.19 32.47
N ASN A 150 -5.04 -2.00 33.09
CA ASN A 150 -5.40 -2.64 34.38
C ASN A 150 -5.56 -4.16 34.23
N ARG A 151 -6.17 -4.64 33.14
CA ARG A 151 -6.47 -6.08 32.94
C ARG A 151 -5.34 -6.86 32.31
N PHE A 152 -4.59 -6.25 31.39
CA PHE A 152 -3.60 -6.94 30.55
C PHE A 152 -2.17 -6.43 30.76
N GLY A 153 -1.99 -5.43 31.63
CA GLY A 153 -0.70 -4.86 31.99
C GLY A 153 -0.37 -3.57 31.24
N LYS A 154 0.51 -2.76 31.83
CA LYS A 154 0.85 -1.39 31.39
C LYS A 154 1.36 -1.28 29.94
N ARG A 155 1.84 -2.37 29.33
CA ARG A 155 2.34 -2.39 27.93
C ARG A 155 1.31 -2.95 26.96
N ALA A 156 0.15 -3.40 27.43
CA ALA A 156 -0.91 -3.93 26.59
C ALA A 156 -1.48 -2.83 25.69
N LYS A 157 -1.74 -3.17 24.42
CA LYS A 157 -2.30 -2.23 23.44
C LYS A 157 -3.79 -2.46 23.28
N VAL A 158 -4.56 -1.40 23.14
CA VAL A 158 -6.02 -1.46 22.95
C VAL A 158 -6.37 -2.35 21.79
N LYS A 159 -5.84 -2.11 20.61
CA LYS A 159 -6.14 -2.87 19.39
C LYS A 159 -5.89 -4.39 19.48
N GLU A 160 -4.98 -4.81 20.36
CA GLU A 160 -4.66 -6.24 20.56
C GLU A 160 -5.58 -6.90 21.59
N ASN A 161 -6.27 -6.12 22.45
CA ASN A 161 -6.99 -6.61 23.62
C ASN A 161 -8.47 -6.16 23.69
N LEU A 162 -8.89 -5.23 22.85
CA LEU A 162 -10.23 -4.66 22.87
C LEU A 162 -11.33 -5.73 22.84
N TRP A 163 -11.22 -6.70 21.95
CA TRP A 163 -12.18 -7.79 21.78
C TRP A 163 -12.31 -8.72 23.03
N LYS A 164 -11.33 -8.67 23.94
CA LYS A 164 -11.34 -9.42 25.21
C LYS A 164 -12.14 -8.71 26.31
N LEU A 165 -12.41 -7.41 26.14
CA LEU A 165 -13.19 -6.63 27.07
C LEU A 165 -14.67 -6.88 26.90
N HIS A 166 -15.46 -6.66 27.96
CA HIS A 166 -16.91 -6.60 27.83
C HIS A 166 -17.29 -5.37 26.98
N PRO A 167 -18.27 -5.48 26.06
CA PRO A 167 -18.64 -4.40 25.14
C PRO A 167 -18.94 -3.04 25.80
N SER A 168 -19.44 -3.04 27.03
CA SER A 168 -19.72 -1.80 27.78
C SER A 168 -18.51 -0.87 27.97
N TYR A 169 -17.28 -1.43 27.98
CA TYR A 169 -16.05 -0.66 28.07
C TYR A 169 -15.59 -0.12 26.70
N VAL A 170 -16.02 -0.77 25.62
CA VAL A 170 -15.62 -0.46 24.25
C VAL A 170 -16.61 0.45 23.56
N LYS A 171 -17.90 0.37 23.95
CA LYS A 171 -19.02 1.05 23.31
C LYS A 171 -18.78 2.56 23.13
N GLY A 172 -18.35 3.26 24.17
CA GLY A 172 -18.11 4.71 24.12
C GLY A 172 -17.03 5.07 23.10
N TYR A 173 -15.92 4.33 23.12
CA TYR A 173 -14.81 4.50 22.19
C TYR A 173 -15.23 4.25 20.75
N ALA A 174 -15.89 3.12 20.45
CA ALA A 174 -16.31 2.72 19.10
C ALA A 174 -17.36 3.68 18.52
N MET A 175 -18.33 4.10 19.34
CA MET A 175 -19.34 5.10 18.94
C MET A 175 -18.71 6.44 18.61
N GLU A 176 -17.67 6.84 19.35
CA GLU A 176 -16.96 8.09 19.11
C GLU A 176 -16.20 8.06 17.79
N ASP A 177 -15.58 6.95 17.42
CA ASP A 177 -14.88 6.81 16.15
C ASP A 177 -15.84 6.97 14.96
N ALA A 178 -17.00 6.34 14.99
CA ALA A 178 -18.02 6.52 13.96
C ALA A 178 -18.57 7.96 13.91
N ARG A 179 -18.80 8.60 15.08
CA ARG A 179 -19.27 9.98 15.16
C ARG A 179 -18.25 10.96 14.59
N LEU A 180 -17.00 10.86 15.04
CA LEU A 180 -15.92 11.74 14.58
C LEU A 180 -15.70 11.60 13.08
N THR A 181 -15.75 10.39 12.55
CA THR A 181 -15.63 10.13 11.10
C THR A 181 -16.73 10.88 10.32
N LEU A 182 -17.97 10.81 10.78
CA LEU A 182 -19.09 11.52 10.15
C LEU A 182 -18.93 13.05 10.21
N GLU A 183 -18.54 13.58 11.36
CA GLU A 183 -18.41 15.02 11.52
C GLU A 183 -17.19 15.59 10.75
N VAL A 184 -16.07 14.87 10.71
CA VAL A 184 -14.91 15.21 9.86
C VAL A 184 -15.33 15.23 8.39
N PHE A 185 -16.03 14.18 7.92
CA PHE A 185 -16.54 14.12 6.55
C PHE A 185 -17.38 15.35 6.18
N LYS A 186 -18.32 15.76 7.03
CA LYS A 186 -19.14 16.95 6.79
C LYS A 186 -18.29 18.21 6.62
N LYS A 187 -17.24 18.37 7.42
CA LYS A 187 -16.30 19.49 7.33
C LYS A 187 -15.45 19.44 6.05
N GLN A 188 -14.94 18.25 5.72
CA GLN A 188 -14.19 18.05 4.47
C GLN A 188 -15.06 18.37 3.27
N MET A 189 -16.30 17.84 3.18
CA MET A 189 -17.20 18.09 2.05
C MET A 189 -17.60 19.55 1.88
N ALA A 190 -17.71 20.31 2.97
CA ALA A 190 -17.91 21.76 2.89
C ALA A 190 -16.70 22.43 2.21
N ARG A 191 -15.47 21.99 2.51
CA ARG A 191 -14.25 22.49 1.91
C ARG A 191 -14.08 22.00 0.45
N VAL A 192 -14.37 20.73 0.17
CA VAL A 192 -14.39 20.16 -1.18
C VAL A 192 -15.24 21.00 -2.12
N LYS A 193 -16.44 21.40 -1.67
CA LYS A 193 -17.34 22.27 -2.44
C LYS A 193 -16.78 23.69 -2.61
N SER A 194 -16.17 24.26 -1.56
CA SER A 194 -15.52 25.57 -1.64
C SER A 194 -14.36 25.58 -2.62
N ASP A 195 -13.56 24.53 -2.63
CA ASP A 195 -12.37 24.38 -3.46
C ASP A 195 -12.70 23.87 -4.88
N LYS A 196 -13.98 23.50 -5.15
CA LYS A 196 -14.51 23.01 -6.43
C LYS A 196 -13.78 21.75 -6.94
N ILE A 197 -13.57 20.80 -6.04
CA ILE A 197 -12.88 19.53 -6.34
C ILE A 197 -13.78 18.31 -6.17
N GLU A 198 -15.11 18.48 -6.25
CA GLU A 198 -16.09 17.41 -6.11
C GLU A 198 -15.82 16.24 -7.08
N ASP A 199 -15.52 16.55 -8.34
CA ASP A 199 -15.31 15.55 -9.37
C ASP A 199 -14.13 14.64 -9.06
N ILE A 200 -13.01 15.19 -8.55
CA ILE A 200 -11.84 14.38 -8.20
C ILE A 200 -12.10 13.54 -6.95
N VAL A 201 -12.81 14.09 -5.95
CA VAL A 201 -13.19 13.33 -4.75
C VAL A 201 -14.13 12.18 -5.12
N GLU A 202 -15.10 12.40 -6.02
CA GLU A 202 -15.97 11.33 -6.52
C GLU A 202 -15.18 10.28 -7.30
N PHE A 203 -14.25 10.71 -8.17
CA PHE A 203 -13.39 9.81 -8.94
C PHE A 203 -12.56 8.89 -8.02
N GLU A 204 -11.85 9.46 -7.06
CA GLU A 204 -11.03 8.69 -6.10
C GLU A 204 -11.88 7.76 -5.23
N SER A 205 -13.07 8.20 -4.84
CA SER A 205 -14.01 7.37 -4.08
C SER A 205 -14.49 6.15 -4.87
N LYS A 206 -14.70 6.28 -6.18
CA LYS A 206 -15.06 5.17 -7.07
C LYS A 206 -13.95 4.13 -7.27
N LEU A 207 -12.71 4.44 -6.88
CA LEU A 207 -11.62 3.47 -6.90
C LEU A 207 -11.64 2.52 -5.69
N ILE A 208 -12.34 2.86 -4.60
CA ILE A 208 -12.42 2.02 -3.40
C ILE A 208 -12.91 0.60 -3.71
N PRO A 209 -14.03 0.39 -4.41
CA PRO A 209 -14.48 -0.96 -4.77
C PRO A 209 -13.47 -1.73 -5.60
N LEU A 210 -12.80 -1.06 -6.56
CA LEU A 210 -11.77 -1.67 -7.41
C LEU A 210 -10.56 -2.15 -6.59
N LEU A 211 -10.08 -1.31 -5.68
CA LEU A 211 -8.94 -1.65 -4.82
C LEU A 211 -9.30 -2.77 -3.85
N LEU A 212 -10.53 -2.77 -3.32
CA LEU A 212 -11.04 -3.85 -2.48
C LEU A 212 -11.11 -5.17 -3.26
N ASP A 213 -11.71 -5.17 -4.44
CA ASP A 213 -11.81 -6.37 -5.30
C ASP A 213 -10.42 -6.91 -5.67
N THR A 214 -9.50 -6.03 -6.03
CA THR A 214 -8.10 -6.42 -6.33
C THR A 214 -7.45 -7.10 -5.14
N ARG A 215 -7.64 -6.56 -3.93
CA ARG A 215 -7.11 -7.16 -2.71
C ARG A 215 -7.78 -8.50 -2.38
N LEU A 216 -9.10 -8.57 -2.47
CA LEU A 216 -9.85 -9.79 -2.15
C LEU A 216 -9.55 -10.93 -3.14
N LYS A 217 -9.44 -10.61 -4.43
CA LYS A 217 -9.03 -11.58 -5.46
C LYS A 217 -7.59 -12.02 -5.23
N GLY A 218 -6.67 -11.09 -5.00
CA GLY A 218 -5.25 -11.37 -4.91
C GLY A 218 -4.68 -11.94 -6.20
N VAL A 219 -3.40 -12.30 -6.21
CA VAL A 219 -2.70 -12.90 -7.35
C VAL A 219 -2.19 -14.29 -6.98
N ARG A 220 -2.39 -15.27 -7.84
CA ARG A 220 -1.91 -16.65 -7.66
C ARG A 220 -0.38 -16.70 -7.71
N VAL A 221 0.20 -17.58 -6.89
CA VAL A 221 1.65 -17.80 -6.87
C VAL A 221 2.00 -19.28 -6.81
N ALA A 222 3.07 -19.64 -7.49
CA ALA A 222 3.64 -20.98 -7.52
C ALA A 222 4.51 -21.19 -6.26
N GLN A 223 3.91 -21.54 -5.12
CA GLN A 223 4.63 -21.69 -3.85
C GLN A 223 5.71 -22.76 -3.90
N ASP A 224 5.41 -23.95 -4.42
CA ASP A 224 6.38 -25.06 -4.52
C ASP A 224 7.59 -24.68 -5.38
N ARG A 225 7.34 -23.96 -6.49
CA ARG A 225 8.40 -23.44 -7.35
C ARG A 225 9.21 -22.35 -6.64
N ALA A 226 8.56 -21.52 -5.84
CA ALA A 226 9.24 -20.49 -5.02
C ALA A 226 10.18 -21.13 -3.98
N GLU A 227 9.74 -22.20 -3.31
CA GLU A 227 10.57 -22.95 -2.37
C GLU A 227 11.78 -23.62 -3.06
N THR A 228 11.56 -24.24 -4.21
CA THR A 228 12.63 -24.83 -5.01
C THR A 228 13.66 -23.78 -5.42
N LEU A 229 13.18 -22.66 -6.00
CA LEU A 229 14.04 -21.56 -6.42
C LEU A 229 14.79 -20.93 -5.25
N TYR A 230 14.17 -20.82 -4.07
CA TYR A 230 14.83 -20.34 -2.86
C TYR A 230 16.05 -21.18 -2.49
N ILE A 231 15.92 -22.51 -2.58
CA ILE A 231 17.00 -23.46 -2.29
C ILE A 231 18.11 -23.36 -3.33
N GLU A 232 17.78 -23.32 -4.61
CA GLU A 232 18.74 -23.20 -5.72
C GLU A 232 19.57 -21.89 -5.60
N LEU A 233 18.91 -20.77 -5.36
CA LEU A 233 19.59 -19.49 -5.19
C LEU A 233 20.44 -19.44 -3.91
N LYS A 234 20.03 -20.16 -2.85
CA LYS A 234 20.84 -20.31 -1.64
C LYS A 234 22.13 -21.07 -1.93
N GLN A 235 22.06 -22.17 -2.67
CA GLN A 235 23.24 -22.95 -3.05
C GLN A 235 24.19 -22.13 -3.93
N LYS A 236 23.66 -21.36 -4.88
CA LYS A 236 24.45 -20.46 -5.74
C LYS A 236 25.14 -19.37 -4.90
N GLN A 237 24.41 -18.77 -3.96
CA GLN A 237 24.97 -17.76 -3.03
C GLN A 237 26.11 -18.34 -2.16
N GLU A 238 25.93 -19.55 -1.62
CA GLU A 238 26.95 -20.23 -0.82
C GLU A 238 28.21 -20.54 -1.63
N LEU A 239 28.06 -20.91 -2.90
CA LEU A 239 29.19 -21.12 -3.82
C LEU A 239 29.96 -19.83 -4.06
N SER A 240 29.28 -18.73 -4.39
CA SER A 240 29.89 -17.41 -4.57
C SER A 240 30.58 -16.93 -3.30
N GLN A 241 29.98 -17.19 -2.12
CA GLN A 241 30.61 -16.89 -0.83
C GLN A 241 31.90 -17.69 -0.59
N LYS A 242 31.91 -18.98 -0.93
CA LYS A 242 33.13 -19.82 -0.84
C LYS A 242 34.24 -19.29 -1.75
N ILE A 243 33.90 -18.87 -2.97
CA ILE A 243 34.86 -18.29 -3.93
C ILE A 243 35.45 -16.99 -3.36
N LEU A 244 34.59 -16.10 -2.83
CA LEU A 244 35.03 -14.85 -2.21
C LEU A 244 35.96 -15.11 -1.02
N ASN A 245 35.56 -15.99 -0.10
CA ASN A 245 36.36 -16.33 1.09
C ASN A 245 37.72 -16.94 0.73
N LYS A 246 37.76 -17.81 -0.29
CA LYS A 246 39.02 -18.39 -0.79
C LYS A 246 39.97 -17.31 -1.36
N ARG A 247 39.46 -16.36 -2.15
CA ARG A 247 40.22 -15.23 -2.67
C ARG A 247 40.75 -14.35 -1.55
N ALA A 248 39.90 -13.95 -0.64
CA ALA A 248 40.27 -13.13 0.51
C ALA A 248 41.11 -13.87 1.57
N SER A 249 41.23 -15.21 1.49
CA SER A 249 41.84 -16.10 2.51
C SER A 249 41.28 -15.87 3.92
N THR A 250 40.07 -15.42 4.02
CA THR A 250 39.35 -15.18 5.29
C THR A 250 37.85 -15.14 4.99
N ASP A 251 37.04 -15.34 6.01
CA ASP A 251 35.59 -15.21 5.88
C ASP A 251 35.20 -13.74 5.75
N ILE A 252 34.46 -13.45 4.67
CA ILE A 252 34.01 -12.08 4.34
C ILE A 252 32.50 -11.98 4.54
N ASN A 253 32.10 -11.08 5.43
CA ASN A 253 30.73 -10.63 5.52
C ASN A 253 30.51 -9.49 4.51
N VAL A 254 29.75 -9.76 3.45
CA VAL A 254 29.48 -8.81 2.36
C VAL A 254 28.61 -7.61 2.78
N TRP A 255 28.05 -7.62 3.98
CA TRP A 255 27.24 -6.54 4.55
C TRP A 255 28.03 -5.64 5.51
N ALA A 256 29.25 -6.04 5.89
CA ALA A 256 30.09 -5.30 6.82
C ALA A 256 31.30 -4.67 6.09
N ASN A 257 31.31 -3.34 5.97
CA ASN A 257 32.39 -2.62 5.29
C ASN A 257 33.78 -2.98 5.84
N ALA A 258 33.91 -3.14 7.15
CA ALA A 258 35.19 -3.55 7.76
C ALA A 258 35.64 -4.97 7.35
N SER A 259 34.70 -5.86 7.03
CA SER A 259 35.03 -7.19 6.53
C SER A 259 35.43 -7.14 5.06
N ILE A 260 34.69 -6.39 4.23
CA ILE A 260 35.02 -6.19 2.81
C ILE A 260 36.40 -5.54 2.69
N LYS A 261 36.70 -4.52 3.50
CA LYS A 261 38.01 -3.87 3.53
C LYS A 261 39.16 -4.86 3.60
N ARG A 262 39.09 -5.91 4.41
CA ARG A 262 40.13 -6.94 4.54
C ARG A 262 40.41 -7.66 3.22
N ALA A 263 39.40 -7.92 2.42
CA ALA A 263 39.59 -8.52 1.10
C ALA A 263 40.32 -7.59 0.14
N TYR A 264 39.91 -6.31 0.13
CA TYR A 264 40.53 -5.30 -0.73
C TYR A 264 41.95 -4.97 -0.33
N ASP A 265 42.27 -4.85 0.97
CA ASP A 265 43.63 -4.63 1.50
C ASP A 265 44.55 -5.77 1.09
N LYS A 266 44.10 -7.02 1.14
CA LYS A 266 44.86 -8.20 0.77
C LYS A 266 45.27 -8.19 -0.71
N GLU A 267 44.31 -7.84 -1.57
CA GLU A 267 44.53 -7.78 -3.02
C GLU A 267 45.17 -6.43 -3.44
N SER A 268 45.47 -5.55 -2.47
CA SER A 268 46.04 -4.21 -2.71
C SER A 268 45.16 -3.35 -3.66
N ILE A 269 43.86 -3.57 -3.65
CA ILE A 269 42.89 -2.81 -4.46
C ILE A 269 42.47 -1.55 -3.68
N LYS A 270 42.54 -0.40 -4.33
CA LYS A 270 42.13 0.89 -3.73
C LYS A 270 40.61 0.97 -3.66
N TYR A 271 40.07 1.58 -2.61
CA TYR A 271 38.67 1.81 -2.40
C TYR A 271 38.41 3.22 -1.86
N THR A 272 37.15 3.64 -1.84
CA THR A 272 36.72 4.97 -1.40
C THR A 272 36.35 4.99 0.08
N TYR A 273 36.33 6.21 0.63
CA TYR A 273 35.92 6.49 2.00
C TYR A 273 34.73 7.46 2.00
N THR A 274 33.92 7.37 3.01
CA THR A 274 32.90 8.38 3.30
C THR A 274 33.54 9.63 3.87
N ASP A 275 32.81 10.76 3.91
CA ASP A 275 33.28 12.01 4.54
C ASP A 275 33.71 11.83 6.00
N LYS A 276 33.21 10.81 6.66
CA LYS A 276 33.57 10.43 8.05
C LYS A 276 34.78 9.50 8.14
N GLY A 277 35.50 9.25 7.04
CA GLY A 277 36.69 8.41 7.01
C GLY A 277 36.43 6.90 7.13
N THR A 278 35.21 6.42 6.95
CA THR A 278 34.90 4.98 6.93
C THR A 278 34.91 4.42 5.51
N PRO A 279 35.44 3.19 5.27
CA PRO A 279 35.40 2.55 3.95
C PRO A 279 34.01 2.48 3.41
N SER A 280 33.81 2.72 2.11
CA SER A 280 32.50 2.72 1.45
C SER A 280 32.50 1.78 0.26
N PHE A 281 31.64 0.75 0.32
CA PHE A 281 31.44 -0.26 -0.73
C PHE A 281 29.99 -0.25 -1.17
N THR A 282 29.56 0.91 -1.73
CA THR A 282 28.20 1.05 -2.30
C THR A 282 28.05 0.21 -3.57
N GLN A 283 26.81 -0.15 -3.90
CA GLN A 283 26.55 -0.91 -5.13
C GLN A 283 27.08 -0.20 -6.36
N ALA A 284 26.82 1.11 -6.50
CA ALA A 284 27.30 1.90 -7.65
C ALA A 284 28.83 1.91 -7.76
N TRP A 285 29.53 1.97 -6.62
CA TRP A 285 30.99 1.91 -6.62
C TRP A 285 31.50 0.53 -7.05
N LEU A 286 30.93 -0.56 -6.48
CA LEU A 286 31.32 -1.94 -6.82
C LEU A 286 31.08 -2.26 -8.30
N GLU A 287 29.99 -1.77 -8.90
CA GLU A 287 29.64 -1.97 -10.32
C GLU A 287 30.69 -1.38 -11.28
N VAL A 288 31.39 -0.34 -10.86
CA VAL A 288 32.43 0.33 -11.67
C VAL A 288 33.78 -0.37 -11.58
N GLN A 289 34.07 -1.06 -10.47
CA GLN A 289 35.40 -1.63 -10.21
C GLN A 289 35.79 -2.76 -11.15
N LYS A 290 34.83 -3.60 -11.56
CA LYS A 290 35.04 -4.75 -12.46
C LYS A 290 36.14 -5.71 -12.00
N ASP A 291 36.44 -5.76 -10.71
CA ASP A 291 37.38 -6.72 -10.12
C ASP A 291 36.62 -7.95 -9.59
N PRO A 292 37.27 -9.12 -9.48
CA PRO A 292 36.60 -10.35 -9.08
C PRO A 292 36.01 -10.35 -7.66
N ILE A 293 36.52 -9.50 -6.75
CA ILE A 293 35.95 -9.35 -5.39
C ILE A 293 34.64 -8.58 -5.48
N SER A 294 34.62 -7.45 -6.21
CA SER A 294 33.41 -6.65 -6.46
C SER A 294 32.33 -7.51 -7.11
N GLU A 295 32.67 -8.29 -8.13
CA GLU A 295 31.72 -9.18 -8.83
C GLU A 295 31.11 -10.20 -7.88
N CYS A 296 31.92 -10.89 -7.06
CA CYS A 296 31.41 -11.83 -6.05
C CYS A 296 30.50 -11.16 -5.02
N ILE A 297 30.87 -9.97 -4.51
CA ILE A 297 30.07 -9.22 -3.53
C ILE A 297 28.73 -8.82 -4.13
N LEU A 298 28.73 -8.29 -5.36
CA LEU A 298 27.51 -7.88 -6.06
C LEU A 298 26.60 -9.09 -6.30
N GLU A 299 27.15 -10.21 -6.76
CA GLU A 299 26.38 -11.44 -6.96
C GLU A 299 25.75 -11.95 -5.66
N ILE A 300 26.53 -12.05 -4.58
CA ILE A 300 26.04 -12.50 -3.27
C ILE A 300 24.92 -11.59 -2.77
N ARG A 301 25.11 -10.28 -2.83
CA ARG A 301 24.08 -9.29 -2.42
C ARG A 301 22.83 -9.37 -3.29
N LYS A 302 22.99 -9.55 -4.62
CA LYS A 302 21.89 -9.71 -5.57
C LYS A 302 21.09 -10.97 -5.27
N LEU A 303 21.73 -12.11 -5.12
CA LEU A 303 21.10 -13.40 -4.80
C LEU A 303 20.40 -13.34 -3.43
N ASP A 304 21.02 -12.75 -2.43
CA ASP A 304 20.43 -12.57 -1.10
C ASP A 304 19.15 -11.72 -1.16
N LYS A 305 19.18 -10.58 -1.84
CA LYS A 305 18.02 -9.70 -2.00
C LYS A 305 16.87 -10.43 -2.67
N ILE A 306 17.13 -11.16 -3.74
CA ILE A 306 16.09 -11.90 -4.47
C ILE A 306 15.49 -12.98 -3.59
N ARG A 307 16.35 -13.79 -2.99
CA ARG A 307 15.95 -14.93 -2.15
C ARG A 307 15.15 -14.45 -0.93
N ASN A 308 15.67 -13.48 -0.19
CA ASN A 308 15.05 -13.05 1.06
C ASN A 308 13.92 -12.04 0.85
N THR A 309 14.11 -11.01 0.00
CA THR A 309 13.10 -9.96 -0.16
C THR A 309 11.91 -10.42 -1.01
N PHE A 310 12.18 -11.03 -2.17
CA PHE A 310 11.11 -11.34 -3.12
C PHE A 310 10.55 -12.75 -2.93
N ILE A 311 11.40 -13.78 -2.79
CA ILE A 311 10.89 -15.14 -2.67
C ILE A 311 10.39 -15.39 -1.24
N LYS A 312 11.25 -15.25 -0.24
CA LYS A 312 10.87 -15.56 1.14
C LYS A 312 9.83 -14.59 1.69
N ASN A 313 10.21 -13.29 1.82
CA ASN A 313 9.37 -12.32 2.54
C ASN A 313 8.14 -11.89 1.75
N MET A 314 8.20 -11.86 0.40
CA MET A 314 7.08 -11.41 -0.42
C MET A 314 6.14 -12.56 -0.82
N ILE A 315 6.68 -13.75 -1.16
CA ILE A 315 5.86 -14.87 -1.64
C ILE A 315 5.63 -15.89 -0.51
N MET A 316 6.68 -16.55 -0.02
CA MET A 316 6.52 -17.68 0.91
C MET A 316 5.83 -17.30 2.21
N GLU A 317 6.19 -16.14 2.80
CA GLU A 317 5.62 -15.68 4.07
C GLU A 317 4.26 -14.97 3.94
N LYS A 318 3.93 -14.44 2.75
CA LYS A 318 2.70 -13.65 2.56
C LYS A 318 1.60 -14.37 1.80
N ALA A 319 1.91 -15.47 1.14
CA ALA A 319 0.90 -16.22 0.42
C ALA A 319 -0.13 -16.84 1.39
N THR A 320 -1.39 -16.65 1.06
CA THR A 320 -2.53 -17.23 1.76
C THR A 320 -3.31 -18.08 0.75
N LYS A 321 -3.43 -19.38 0.99
CA LYS A 321 -4.11 -20.30 0.07
C LYS A 321 -3.63 -20.18 -1.39
N GLY A 322 -2.30 -20.08 -1.59
CA GLY A 322 -1.71 -19.95 -2.91
C GLY A 322 -1.85 -18.59 -3.58
N ARG A 323 -2.24 -17.54 -2.84
CA ARG A 323 -2.41 -16.18 -3.36
C ARG A 323 -1.73 -15.14 -2.48
N ILE A 324 -1.30 -14.07 -3.09
CA ILE A 324 -0.81 -12.86 -2.42
C ILE A 324 -1.90 -11.79 -2.51
N HIS A 325 -2.27 -11.24 -1.37
CA HIS A 325 -3.27 -10.19 -1.23
C HIS A 325 -2.58 -8.86 -0.88
N CYS A 326 -2.07 -8.20 -1.90
CA CYS A 326 -1.40 -6.90 -1.76
C CYS A 326 -2.39 -5.83 -1.29
N GLN A 327 -1.96 -4.99 -0.36
CA GLN A 327 -2.74 -3.81 0.05
C GLN A 327 -2.31 -2.61 -0.78
N PHE A 328 -3.22 -2.08 -1.59
CA PHE A 328 -3.03 -0.83 -2.31
C PHE A 328 -3.54 0.37 -1.51
N HIS A 329 -2.84 1.48 -1.62
CA HIS A 329 -3.18 2.75 -0.97
C HIS A 329 -3.37 3.81 -2.04
N ALA A 330 -4.55 4.39 -2.13
CA ALA A 330 -4.87 5.46 -3.08
C ALA A 330 -4.06 6.74 -2.81
N THR A 331 -3.80 7.02 -1.55
CA THR A 331 -3.19 8.27 -1.07
C THR A 331 -1.81 8.10 -0.45
N GLY A 332 -1.11 7.01 -0.78
CA GLY A 332 0.21 6.70 -0.20
C GLY A 332 1.36 7.56 -0.74
N THR A 333 1.13 8.39 -1.76
CA THR A 333 2.12 9.30 -2.35
C THR A 333 1.56 10.72 -2.48
N VAL A 334 2.45 11.73 -2.51
CA VAL A 334 2.03 13.15 -2.73
C VAL A 334 1.46 13.37 -4.13
N THR A 335 1.91 12.56 -5.08
CA THR A 335 1.59 12.71 -6.50
C THR A 335 0.29 12.03 -6.91
N GLY A 336 -0.46 11.41 -5.97
CA GLY A 336 -1.68 10.65 -6.27
C GLY A 336 -1.43 9.27 -6.91
N ARG A 337 -0.16 8.83 -7.05
CA ARG A 337 0.12 7.45 -7.49
C ARG A 337 -0.24 6.47 -6.39
N PHE A 338 -0.77 5.31 -6.75
CA PHE A 338 -0.95 4.23 -5.79
C PHE A 338 0.39 3.80 -5.19
N SER A 339 0.39 3.52 -3.92
CA SER A 339 1.46 2.75 -3.27
C SER A 339 0.93 1.39 -2.83
N ALA A 340 1.84 0.49 -2.50
CA ALA A 340 1.48 -0.87 -2.14
C ALA A 340 2.28 -1.37 -0.95
N SER A 341 1.64 -2.20 -0.12
CA SER A 341 2.28 -2.83 1.04
C SER A 341 1.71 -4.23 1.31
N ASN A 342 2.37 -4.98 2.14
CA ASN A 342 1.96 -6.27 2.70
C ASN A 342 1.58 -7.37 1.68
N PRO A 343 2.41 -7.64 0.66
CA PRO A 343 3.70 -7.06 0.30
C PRO A 343 3.60 -5.93 -0.73
N ASN A 344 4.69 -5.17 -0.95
CA ASN A 344 4.73 -4.19 -2.03
C ASN A 344 5.05 -4.87 -3.37
N LEU A 345 4.01 -5.24 -4.13
CA LEU A 345 4.15 -5.87 -5.44
C LEU A 345 4.70 -4.93 -6.53
N GLN A 346 4.65 -3.61 -6.33
CA GLN A 346 5.23 -2.64 -7.27
C GLN A 346 6.76 -2.68 -7.30
N GLN A 347 7.40 -3.36 -6.32
CA GLN A 347 8.84 -3.54 -6.27
C GLN A 347 9.35 -4.80 -6.97
N VAL A 348 8.46 -5.63 -7.53
CA VAL A 348 8.86 -6.83 -8.28
C VAL A 348 9.79 -6.44 -9.42
N PRO A 349 11.00 -7.04 -9.52
CA PRO A 349 12.00 -6.66 -10.51
C PRO A 349 11.47 -6.82 -11.95
N ALA A 350 11.81 -5.86 -12.81
CA ALA A 350 11.42 -5.91 -14.22
C ALA A 350 12.60 -5.69 -15.18
N ARG A 351 13.74 -5.17 -14.70
CA ARG A 351 14.86 -4.73 -15.56
C ARG A 351 16.03 -5.70 -15.63
N ASP A 352 16.16 -6.58 -14.65
CA ASP A 352 17.22 -7.59 -14.63
C ASP A 352 16.84 -8.73 -15.55
N GLN A 353 17.62 -8.96 -16.61
CA GLN A 353 17.28 -9.93 -17.66
C GLN A 353 17.36 -11.39 -17.20
N GLU A 354 18.17 -11.69 -16.18
CA GLU A 354 18.34 -13.06 -15.68
C GLU A 354 17.36 -13.38 -14.53
N LEU A 355 17.25 -12.47 -13.56
CA LEU A 355 16.56 -12.77 -12.31
C LEU A 355 15.12 -12.24 -12.27
N ALA A 356 14.80 -11.19 -13.04
CA ALA A 356 13.43 -10.71 -13.09
C ALA A 356 12.45 -11.76 -13.64
N PRO A 357 12.76 -12.50 -14.72
CA PRO A 357 11.90 -13.59 -15.19
C PRO A 357 11.67 -14.64 -14.13
N LEU A 358 12.71 -15.07 -13.40
CA LEU A 358 12.58 -16.09 -12.35
C LEU A 358 11.57 -15.74 -11.27
N ILE A 359 11.51 -14.43 -10.89
CA ILE A 359 10.56 -13.97 -9.87
C ILE A 359 9.18 -13.75 -10.49
N ARG A 360 9.11 -13.16 -11.67
CA ARG A 360 7.83 -12.86 -12.33
C ARG A 360 7.07 -14.12 -12.73
N ASP A 361 7.78 -15.16 -13.11
CA ASP A 361 7.22 -16.47 -13.44
C ASP A 361 6.63 -17.22 -12.21
N LEU A 362 6.88 -16.71 -11.00
CA LEU A 362 6.23 -17.23 -9.80
C LEU A 362 4.80 -16.69 -9.63
N PHE A 363 4.43 -15.62 -10.34
CA PHE A 363 3.07 -15.08 -10.35
C PHE A 363 2.30 -15.72 -11.51
N LEU A 364 1.19 -16.35 -11.17
CA LEU A 364 0.40 -17.13 -12.13
C LEU A 364 -0.89 -16.42 -12.53
N PRO A 365 -1.32 -16.49 -13.77
CA PRO A 365 -2.68 -16.11 -14.15
C PRO A 365 -3.70 -17.07 -13.52
N GLU A 366 -4.99 -16.80 -13.67
CA GLU A 366 -6.02 -17.78 -13.33
C GLU A 366 -5.90 -19.03 -14.24
N GLU A 367 -6.53 -20.12 -13.84
CA GLU A 367 -6.52 -21.34 -14.67
C GLU A 367 -7.22 -21.05 -16.00
N GLU A 368 -6.62 -21.50 -17.08
CA GLU A 368 -7.08 -21.28 -18.46
C GLU A 368 -7.08 -19.80 -18.91
N GLU A 369 -6.40 -18.91 -18.16
CA GLU A 369 -6.25 -17.49 -18.51
C GLU A 369 -4.77 -17.16 -18.76
N ASP A 370 -4.53 -16.06 -19.46
CA ASP A 370 -3.20 -15.50 -19.71
C ASP A 370 -3.05 -14.11 -19.07
N TRP A 371 -1.79 -13.68 -18.88
CA TRP A 371 -1.49 -12.32 -18.48
C TRP A 371 -1.64 -11.35 -19.66
N VAL A 372 -2.44 -10.33 -19.50
CA VAL A 372 -2.46 -9.16 -20.38
C VAL A 372 -1.75 -8.01 -19.70
N CYS A 373 -0.70 -7.49 -20.33
CA CYS A 373 0.02 -6.31 -19.88
C CYS A 373 -0.36 -5.13 -20.75
N ALA A 374 -1.00 -4.11 -20.17
CA ALA A 374 -1.33 -2.87 -20.83
C ALA A 374 -0.61 -1.70 -20.15
N ASP A 375 0.13 -0.91 -20.91
CA ASP A 375 0.85 0.26 -20.42
C ASP A 375 0.68 1.42 -21.40
N TYR A 376 0.44 2.63 -20.87
CA TYR A 376 0.34 3.81 -21.71
C TYR A 376 1.71 4.21 -22.27
N ALA A 377 1.83 4.25 -23.60
CA ALA A 377 3.05 4.70 -24.26
C ALA A 377 3.30 6.18 -23.94
N GLN A 378 4.43 6.47 -23.27
CA GLN A 378 4.88 7.83 -23.01
C GLN A 378 3.81 8.72 -22.32
N GLN A 379 3.11 8.20 -21.33
CA GLN A 379 2.03 8.92 -20.64
C GLN A 379 2.47 10.32 -20.17
N GLU A 380 3.60 10.41 -19.49
CA GLU A 380 4.10 11.67 -18.90
C GLU A 380 4.42 12.74 -19.97
N PRO A 381 5.18 12.43 -21.04
CA PRO A 381 5.38 13.39 -22.15
C PRO A 381 4.08 13.83 -22.81
N ARG A 382 3.14 12.92 -23.06
CA ARG A 382 1.83 13.25 -23.68
C ARG A 382 1.02 14.21 -22.81
N VAL A 383 0.96 13.96 -21.50
CA VAL A 383 0.27 14.83 -20.54
C VAL A 383 0.94 16.21 -20.49
N LEU A 384 2.28 16.25 -20.44
CA LEU A 384 3.03 17.51 -20.46
C LEU A 384 2.73 18.32 -21.72
N VAL A 385 2.83 17.69 -22.90
CA VAL A 385 2.55 18.33 -24.19
C VAL A 385 1.11 18.83 -24.26
N HIS A 386 0.15 18.05 -23.73
CA HIS A 386 -1.24 18.47 -23.65
C HIS A 386 -1.38 19.79 -22.87
N TYR A 387 -0.91 19.84 -21.62
CA TYR A 387 -1.04 21.04 -20.79
C TYR A 387 -0.25 22.23 -21.32
N ALA A 388 0.94 22.00 -21.87
CA ALA A 388 1.74 23.05 -22.50
C ALA A 388 1.05 23.61 -23.75
N SER A 389 0.39 22.78 -24.57
CA SER A 389 -0.37 23.21 -25.74
C SER A 389 -1.57 24.08 -25.36
N LEU A 390 -2.23 23.83 -24.23
CA LEU A 390 -3.30 24.68 -23.70
C LEU A 390 -2.81 26.10 -23.33
N LYS A 391 -1.50 26.27 -23.12
CA LYS A 391 -0.86 27.59 -22.92
C LYS A 391 -0.37 28.25 -24.22
N ASN A 392 -0.70 27.67 -25.37
CA ASN A 392 -0.31 28.15 -26.70
C ASN A 392 1.22 28.30 -26.87
N ILE A 393 1.98 27.38 -26.33
CA ILE A 393 3.44 27.30 -26.51
C ILE A 393 3.70 26.63 -27.86
N ASP A 394 4.35 27.34 -28.82
CA ASP A 394 4.54 26.88 -30.20
C ASP A 394 5.19 25.51 -30.34
N SER A 395 6.26 25.25 -29.58
CA SER A 395 6.91 23.93 -29.54
C SER A 395 6.01 22.81 -29.02
N ALA A 396 5.12 23.13 -28.09
CA ALA A 396 4.15 22.17 -27.59
C ALA A 396 3.01 21.92 -28.57
N LEU A 397 2.57 22.92 -29.29
CA LEU A 397 1.60 22.76 -30.40
C LEU A 397 2.17 21.84 -31.49
N THR A 398 3.42 22.05 -31.88
CA THR A 398 4.12 21.17 -32.84
C THR A 398 4.23 19.75 -32.33
N ALA A 399 4.62 19.56 -31.06
CA ALA A 399 4.73 18.23 -30.45
C ALA A 399 3.36 17.53 -30.35
N ARG A 400 2.30 18.28 -30.02
CA ARG A 400 0.92 17.75 -29.99
C ARG A 400 0.50 17.28 -31.41
N ASP A 401 0.77 18.08 -32.43
CA ASP A 401 0.40 17.76 -33.81
C ASP A 401 1.17 16.53 -34.31
N ASN A 402 2.44 16.37 -33.93
CA ASN A 402 3.20 15.15 -34.21
C ASN A 402 2.56 13.91 -33.56
N TYR A 403 2.13 13.98 -32.30
CA TYR A 403 1.42 12.89 -31.65
C TYR A 403 0.06 12.56 -32.28
N HIS A 404 -0.62 13.54 -32.86
CA HIS A 404 -1.87 13.30 -33.56
C HIS A 404 -1.66 12.69 -34.95
N GLN A 405 -0.54 12.99 -35.63
CA GLN A 405 -0.19 12.45 -36.94
C GLN A 405 0.37 11.03 -36.87
N ASP A 406 1.16 10.73 -35.83
CA ASP A 406 1.77 9.42 -35.59
C ASP A 406 1.70 9.07 -34.13
N GLU A 407 0.88 8.07 -33.81
CA GLU A 407 0.72 7.55 -32.43
C GLU A 407 2.02 6.95 -31.84
N ASN A 408 2.97 6.55 -32.72
CA ASN A 408 4.28 6.01 -32.33
C ASN A 408 5.33 7.10 -32.13
N THR A 409 4.99 8.39 -32.26
CA THR A 409 5.90 9.49 -31.97
C THR A 409 6.62 9.28 -30.63
N ASP A 410 7.95 9.25 -30.67
CA ASP A 410 8.78 9.08 -29.48
C ASP A 410 9.46 10.40 -29.09
N PHE A 411 8.87 11.10 -28.11
CA PHE A 411 9.40 12.36 -27.60
C PHE A 411 10.83 12.23 -27.05
N HIS A 412 11.16 11.10 -26.43
CA HIS A 412 12.51 10.89 -25.91
C HIS A 412 13.53 10.66 -27.04
N GLN A 413 13.12 10.02 -28.13
CA GLN A 413 13.95 9.88 -29.32
C GLN A 413 14.14 11.22 -30.03
N MET A 414 13.07 12.01 -30.19
CA MET A 414 13.18 13.36 -30.77
C MET A 414 14.23 14.22 -30.03
N VAL A 415 14.20 14.22 -28.69
CA VAL A 415 15.18 14.95 -27.88
C VAL A 415 16.58 14.33 -27.98
N ALA A 416 16.67 13.01 -28.07
CA ALA A 416 17.94 12.29 -28.26
C ALA A 416 18.62 12.71 -29.57
N ASP A 417 17.84 12.76 -30.66
CA ASP A 417 18.33 13.16 -31.99
C ASP A 417 18.73 14.63 -32.02
N MET A 418 17.95 15.51 -31.36
CA MET A 418 18.27 16.95 -31.28
C MET A 418 19.54 17.24 -30.45
N ALA A 419 19.79 16.47 -29.40
CA ALA A 419 20.89 16.66 -28.48
C ALA A 419 22.10 15.75 -28.79
N GLU A 420 22.02 14.91 -29.81
CA GLU A 420 23.04 13.92 -30.19
C GLU A 420 23.47 13.00 -29.03
N ILE A 421 22.50 12.57 -28.23
CA ILE A 421 22.72 11.70 -27.06
C ILE A 421 21.91 10.39 -27.17
N PRO A 422 22.34 9.32 -26.47
CA PRO A 422 21.55 8.09 -26.45
C PRO A 422 20.13 8.32 -25.90
N ARG A 423 19.11 7.68 -26.49
CA ARG A 423 17.69 7.76 -26.08
C ARG A 423 17.50 7.53 -24.56
N LYS A 424 18.27 6.62 -23.97
CA LYS A 424 18.21 6.34 -22.52
C LYS A 424 18.62 7.56 -21.68
N GLN A 425 19.61 8.32 -22.13
CA GLN A 425 20.03 9.56 -21.46
C GLN A 425 19.00 10.65 -21.65
N ALA A 426 18.50 10.84 -22.88
CA ALA A 426 17.42 11.79 -23.18
C ALA A 426 16.18 11.51 -22.32
N LYS A 427 15.77 10.25 -22.18
CA LYS A 427 14.67 9.88 -21.28
C LYS A 427 14.91 10.31 -19.84
N THR A 428 16.11 10.12 -19.31
CA THR A 428 16.44 10.51 -17.93
C THR A 428 16.41 12.01 -17.75
N ILE A 429 16.98 12.76 -18.70
CA ILE A 429 16.99 14.23 -18.70
C ILE A 429 15.56 14.78 -18.80
N ASN A 430 14.78 14.28 -19.76
CA ASN A 430 13.41 14.74 -19.97
C ASN A 430 12.55 14.54 -18.72
N LEU A 431 12.60 13.35 -18.14
CA LEU A 431 11.86 13.09 -16.90
C LEU A 431 12.34 13.97 -15.74
N GLY A 432 13.65 14.17 -15.61
CA GLY A 432 14.20 15.09 -14.62
C GLY A 432 13.67 16.52 -14.81
N LEU A 433 13.68 17.04 -16.01
CA LEU A 433 13.16 18.38 -16.34
C LEU A 433 11.65 18.48 -16.10
N PHE A 434 10.86 17.45 -16.44
CA PHE A 434 9.41 17.43 -16.20
C PHE A 434 9.08 17.54 -14.71
N TYR A 435 9.94 17.01 -13.85
CA TYR A 435 9.78 17.06 -12.39
C TYR A 435 10.58 18.18 -11.70
N GLY A 436 11.11 19.15 -12.46
CA GLY A 436 11.71 20.36 -11.93
C GLY A 436 13.18 20.19 -11.48
N MET A 437 13.92 19.28 -12.08
CA MET A 437 15.35 19.08 -11.85
C MET A 437 16.19 20.23 -12.45
#